data_b47c0682d0805e388b163dc5d4a49842
#
_entry.id   b47c0682d0805e388b163dc5d4a49842
#
_cell.length_a   1.000
_cell.length_b   1.000
_cell.length_c   1.000
_cell.angle_alpha   90.00
_cell.angle_beta   90.00
_cell.angle_gamma   90.00
#
_symmetry.space_group_name_H-M   'P 1'
#
loop_
_entity.id
_entity.type
_entity.pdbx_description
1 polymer ?
#
loop_
_entity_poly.entity_id
_entity_poly.type
_entity_poly.pdbx_seq_one_letter_code
_entity_poly.pdbx_strand_id
1 'polypeptide(L)'
;ILIVCTLAVSVSSGYSAEVESNSQSQEQNTVSYPEDVDTQEIADDEYTEDIDIEQMYRDMPVPEFKYVHDIDPGEYQDTMYSTWSPYPLFRLTAPLYFKTIAIQPGYYLLTPREHDGAWFILFKEAGRVKYIVPCYKKEMVPMNFYKNNLPQIKLTKTQLIREKALKFIGKTFKSSKRKPIPDTYLEASDLDNNFVSIIVYWGNYRYYFVLRTIQL
;
A
#
# COMPACT_ATOMS: atom_id res chain seq x y z
N ILE A 1 -15.17 47.23 7.77
CA ILE A 1 -15.97 46.31 8.62
C ILE A 1 -15.32 44.95 8.57
N LEU A 2 -14.60 44.64 9.64
CA LEU A 2 -13.89 43.37 9.81
C LEU A 2 -14.80 42.44 10.63
N ILE A 3 -15.23 41.34 10.05
CA ILE A 3 -15.98 40.29 10.75
C ILE A 3 -14.98 39.21 11.14
N VAL A 4 -14.66 39.15 12.43
CA VAL A 4 -13.87 38.06 13.04
C VAL A 4 -14.84 36.97 13.49
N CYS A 5 -14.83 35.83 12.80
CA CYS A 5 -15.52 34.62 13.27
C CYS A 5 -14.57 33.78 14.13
N THR A 6 -14.76 33.82 15.43
CA THR A 6 -14.14 32.89 16.39
C THR A 6 -14.92 31.60 16.43
N LEU A 7 -14.29 30.50 15.99
CA LEU A 7 -14.80 29.14 16.16
C LEU A 7 -14.29 28.57 17.50
N ALA A 8 -15.21 28.40 18.45
CA ALA A 8 -14.97 27.69 19.68
C ALA A 8 -15.01 26.17 19.42
N VAL A 9 -13.91 25.49 19.71
CA VAL A 9 -13.82 24.02 19.72
C VAL A 9 -14.11 23.54 21.14
N SER A 10 -15.26 22.94 21.34
CA SER A 10 -15.60 22.24 22.61
C SER A 10 -15.10 20.78 22.50
N VAL A 11 -14.15 20.44 23.37
CA VAL A 11 -13.72 19.07 23.62
C VAL A 11 -14.59 18.50 24.73
N SER A 12 -15.41 17.51 24.42
CA SER A 12 -16.12 16.72 25.43
C SER A 12 -15.41 15.38 25.62
N SER A 13 -14.81 15.22 26.79
CA SER A 13 -14.31 13.93 27.29
C SER A 13 -15.46 13.23 28.05
N GLY A 14 -15.59 11.92 27.82
CA GLY A 14 -16.47 11.09 28.67
C GLY A 14 -16.80 9.77 27.98
N TYR A 15 -16.07 8.71 28.30
CA TYR A 15 -16.53 7.35 28.08
C TYR A 15 -16.29 6.50 29.32
N SER A 16 -17.36 6.21 29.98
CA SER A 16 -17.51 5.08 30.90
C SER A 16 -18.25 3.99 30.13
N ALA A 17 -17.69 2.80 30.00
CA ALA A 17 -18.35 1.64 29.42
C ALA A 17 -18.66 0.64 30.54
N GLU A 18 -19.92 0.47 30.83
CA GLU A 18 -20.44 -0.67 31.59
C GLU A 18 -20.59 -1.88 30.66
N VAL A 19 -20.08 -2.99 31.15
CA VAL A 19 -20.23 -4.32 30.55
C VAL A 19 -21.44 -4.98 31.18
N GLU A 20 -22.52 -5.11 30.45
CA GLU A 20 -23.62 -6.04 30.81
C GLU A 20 -23.52 -7.32 29.96
N SER A 21 -23.32 -8.40 30.71
CA SER A 21 -23.44 -9.77 30.22
C SER A 21 -24.93 -10.14 30.11
N ASN A 22 -25.40 -10.52 28.94
CA ASN A 22 -26.70 -11.17 28.81
C ASN A 22 -26.56 -12.44 27.95
N SER A 23 -26.66 -13.55 28.67
CA SER A 23 -26.78 -14.90 28.13
C SER A 23 -28.25 -15.19 27.79
N GLN A 24 -28.60 -15.41 26.54
CA GLN A 24 -29.84 -16.11 26.19
C GLN A 24 -29.70 -16.94 24.92
N SER A 25 -29.76 -18.26 25.15
CA SER A 25 -30.52 -19.31 24.45
C SER A 25 -30.52 -19.38 22.90
N GLN A 26 -29.99 -20.49 22.49
CA GLN A 26 -30.06 -21.15 21.19
C GLN A 26 -31.49 -21.24 20.62
N GLU A 27 -31.64 -20.88 19.37
CA GLU A 27 -32.59 -21.50 18.44
C GLU A 27 -31.83 -21.89 17.16
N GLN A 28 -31.72 -23.21 16.97
CA GLN A 28 -31.21 -23.84 15.78
C GLN A 28 -32.22 -23.67 14.64
N ASN A 29 -31.94 -22.78 13.70
CA ASN A 29 -32.58 -22.85 12.40
C ASN A 29 -31.65 -23.54 11.41
N THR A 30 -31.93 -24.81 11.21
CA THR A 30 -31.32 -25.63 10.14
C THR A 30 -31.88 -25.15 8.80
N VAL A 31 -31.13 -24.30 8.09
CA VAL A 31 -31.37 -23.99 6.69
C VAL A 31 -30.60 -25.01 5.85
N SER A 32 -31.33 -25.93 5.23
CA SER A 32 -30.81 -26.86 4.23
C SER A 32 -30.45 -26.06 2.96
N TYR A 33 -29.17 -26.05 2.63
CA TYR A 33 -28.68 -25.58 1.34
C TYR A 33 -28.80 -26.72 0.32
N PRO A 34 -29.19 -26.44 -0.93
CA PRO A 34 -29.14 -27.44 -1.97
C PRO A 34 -27.68 -27.74 -2.31
N GLU A 35 -27.32 -29.01 -2.16
CA GLU A 35 -26.12 -29.60 -2.78
C GLU A 35 -26.32 -29.56 -4.29
N ASP A 36 -25.25 -29.26 -5.00
CA ASP A 36 -25.00 -29.27 -6.44
C ASP A 36 -24.75 -27.87 -7.03
N VAL A 37 -23.59 -27.31 -6.67
CA VAL A 37 -22.87 -26.41 -7.57
C VAL A 37 -21.53 -27.08 -7.85
N ASP A 38 -21.39 -27.63 -9.05
CA ASP A 38 -20.11 -28.07 -9.62
C ASP A 38 -19.09 -26.94 -9.45
N THR A 39 -18.28 -27.08 -8.41
CA THR A 39 -17.07 -26.29 -8.25
C THR A 39 -16.09 -26.82 -9.30
N GLN A 40 -16.15 -26.24 -10.51
CA GLN A 40 -15.00 -26.32 -11.38
C GLN A 40 -13.84 -25.68 -10.63
N GLU A 41 -12.98 -26.53 -10.10
CA GLU A 41 -11.61 -26.17 -9.72
C GLU A 41 -10.98 -25.58 -10.98
N ILE A 42 -10.98 -24.24 -11.03
CA ILE A 42 -10.06 -23.52 -11.91
C ILE A 42 -8.70 -23.83 -11.30
N ALA A 43 -8.06 -24.83 -11.84
CA ALA A 43 -6.64 -25.07 -11.60
C ALA A 43 -5.92 -23.77 -12.04
N ASP A 44 -5.58 -22.94 -11.09
CA ASP A 44 -4.57 -21.92 -11.24
C ASP A 44 -3.24 -22.67 -11.47
N ASP A 45 -3.03 -23.14 -12.69
CA ASP A 45 -1.71 -23.48 -13.20
C ASP A 45 -0.94 -22.15 -13.31
N GLU A 46 -0.65 -21.56 -12.15
CA GLU A 46 0.38 -20.56 -12.06
C GLU A 46 1.70 -21.26 -12.34
N TYR A 47 2.11 -21.22 -13.61
CA TYR A 47 3.48 -21.54 -14.01
C TYR A 47 4.40 -20.59 -13.21
N THR A 48 4.77 -21.01 -12.02
CA THR A 48 5.92 -20.46 -11.31
C THR A 48 7.13 -20.93 -12.11
N GLU A 49 7.55 -20.14 -13.11
CA GLU A 49 8.90 -20.25 -13.62
C GLU A 49 9.80 -20.22 -12.37
N ASP A 50 10.56 -21.28 -12.16
CA ASP A 50 11.57 -21.35 -11.11
C ASP A 50 12.64 -20.28 -11.41
N ILE A 51 12.34 -19.06 -10.99
CA ILE A 51 13.27 -17.94 -11.17
C ILE A 51 14.41 -18.19 -10.20
N ASP A 52 15.62 -18.44 -10.73
CA ASP A 52 16.82 -18.45 -9.90
C ASP A 52 17.05 -17.04 -9.33
N ILE A 53 16.55 -16.84 -8.12
CA ILE A 53 16.57 -15.56 -7.41
C ILE A 53 18.02 -15.10 -7.18
N GLU A 54 18.94 -16.03 -6.96
CA GLU A 54 20.35 -15.69 -6.73
C GLU A 54 21.00 -15.15 -8.00
N GLN A 55 20.75 -15.78 -9.14
CA GLN A 55 21.27 -15.29 -10.41
C GLN A 55 20.63 -13.94 -10.76
N MET A 56 19.30 -13.85 -10.66
CA MET A 56 18.57 -12.59 -10.90
C MET A 56 19.11 -11.45 -10.01
N TYR A 57 19.36 -11.69 -8.72
CA TYR A 57 19.93 -10.71 -7.80
C TYR A 57 21.34 -10.29 -8.21
N ARG A 58 22.16 -11.22 -8.70
CA ARG A 58 23.51 -10.92 -9.21
C ARG A 58 23.47 -10.08 -10.47
N ASP A 59 22.52 -10.32 -11.35
CA ASP A 59 22.41 -9.64 -12.64
C ASP A 59 21.81 -8.24 -12.52
N MET A 60 20.98 -7.97 -11.50
CA MET A 60 20.41 -6.64 -11.30
C MET A 60 21.50 -5.57 -11.09
N PRO A 61 21.49 -4.46 -11.84
CA PRO A 61 22.47 -3.39 -11.68
C PRO A 61 22.24 -2.61 -10.36
N VAL A 62 23.33 -2.13 -9.76
CA VAL A 62 23.23 -1.14 -8.68
C VAL A 62 22.83 0.20 -9.30
N PRO A 63 21.80 0.89 -8.76
CA PRO A 63 21.40 2.20 -9.28
C PRO A 63 22.52 3.22 -9.13
N GLU A 64 22.93 3.84 -10.22
CA GLU A 64 24.02 4.86 -10.24
C GLU A 64 23.48 6.29 -10.16
N PHE A 65 22.16 6.47 -10.35
CA PHE A 65 21.56 7.80 -10.33
C PHE A 65 21.16 8.24 -8.92
N LYS A 66 21.13 9.55 -8.72
CA LYS A 66 20.64 10.20 -7.50
C LYS A 66 19.72 11.36 -7.87
N TYR A 67 18.74 11.60 -7.04
CA TYR A 67 17.90 12.79 -7.20
C TYR A 67 18.57 14.04 -6.62
N VAL A 68 18.34 15.17 -7.26
CA VAL A 68 18.85 16.47 -6.79
C VAL A 68 18.28 16.74 -5.39
N HIS A 69 19.16 17.01 -4.44
CA HIS A 69 18.82 17.21 -3.02
C HIS A 69 18.06 16.05 -2.38
N ASP A 70 18.14 14.82 -2.95
CA ASP A 70 17.39 13.63 -2.53
C ASP A 70 15.87 13.80 -2.60
N ILE A 71 15.38 14.72 -3.45
CA ILE A 71 13.96 14.98 -3.63
C ILE A 71 13.42 14.25 -4.86
N ASP A 72 12.37 13.47 -4.67
CA ASP A 72 11.65 12.82 -5.76
C ASP A 72 10.78 13.85 -6.52
N PRO A 73 11.08 14.16 -7.77
CA PRO A 73 10.33 15.16 -8.55
C PRO A 73 8.88 14.74 -8.83
N GLY A 74 8.59 13.43 -8.82
CA GLY A 74 7.25 12.90 -9.05
C GLY A 74 6.32 13.03 -7.82
N GLU A 75 6.86 13.25 -6.63
CA GLU A 75 6.07 13.33 -5.40
C GLU A 75 5.04 14.46 -5.42
N TYR A 76 5.41 15.61 -5.97
CA TYR A 76 4.50 16.75 -6.10
C TYR A 76 3.25 16.37 -6.92
N GLN A 77 3.41 15.64 -8.01
CA GLN A 77 2.27 15.25 -8.85
C GLN A 77 1.37 14.23 -8.16
N ASP A 78 1.95 13.30 -7.41
CA ASP A 78 1.20 12.26 -6.70
C ASP A 78 0.45 12.83 -5.49
N THR A 79 1.05 13.80 -4.80
CA THR A 79 0.47 14.42 -3.59
C THR A 79 -0.42 15.63 -3.87
N MET A 80 -0.36 16.23 -5.06
CA MET A 80 -1.08 17.47 -5.41
C MET A 80 -2.59 17.38 -5.09
N TYR A 81 -3.21 16.22 -5.26
CA TYR A 81 -4.64 16.02 -5.03
C TYR A 81 -4.95 15.14 -3.82
N SER A 82 -3.94 14.78 -3.05
CA SER A 82 -4.05 13.92 -1.87
C SER A 82 -3.82 14.74 -0.60
N THR A 83 -4.55 14.43 0.47
CA THR A 83 -4.40 15.09 1.78
C THR A 83 -3.21 14.55 2.57
N TRP A 84 -2.71 13.38 2.20
CA TRP A 84 -1.55 12.70 2.79
C TRP A 84 -0.81 11.89 1.74
N SER A 85 0.36 11.41 2.11
CA SER A 85 1.20 10.61 1.24
C SER A 85 0.46 9.35 0.74
N PRO A 86 0.41 9.11 -0.58
CA PRO A 86 -0.26 7.95 -1.16
C PRO A 86 0.62 6.68 -1.16
N TYR A 87 1.72 6.67 -0.42
CA TYR A 87 2.70 5.59 -0.45
C TYR A 87 2.58 4.69 0.78
N PRO A 88 2.82 3.37 0.63
CA PRO A 88 2.80 2.46 1.76
C PRO A 88 3.98 2.73 2.70
N LEU A 89 3.71 2.64 3.99
CA LEU A 89 4.73 2.74 5.04
C LEU A 89 5.33 1.36 5.30
N PHE A 90 6.64 1.27 5.18
CA PHE A 90 7.43 0.08 5.48
C PHE A 90 8.26 0.30 6.75
N ARG A 91 8.07 -0.59 7.72
CA ARG A 91 8.87 -0.62 8.95
C ARG A 91 9.94 -1.69 8.84
N LEU A 92 11.19 -1.28 8.88
CA LEU A 92 12.33 -2.16 8.88
C LEU A 92 12.92 -2.26 10.30
N THR A 93 13.00 -3.45 10.85
CA THR A 93 13.49 -3.70 12.22
C THR A 93 14.94 -4.15 12.26
N ALA A 94 15.43 -4.74 11.18
CA ALA A 94 16.82 -5.19 11.02
C ALA A 94 17.36 -4.68 9.68
N PRO A 95 18.67 -4.52 9.51
CA PRO A 95 19.23 -4.05 8.25
C PRO A 95 18.96 -5.04 7.12
N LEU A 96 18.70 -4.52 5.93
CA LEU A 96 18.61 -5.29 4.68
C LEU A 96 19.64 -4.78 3.68
N TYR A 97 20.06 -5.63 2.78
CA TYR A 97 21.17 -5.34 1.88
C TYR A 97 20.76 -5.56 0.42
N PHE A 98 21.08 -4.59 -0.43
CA PHE A 98 21.08 -4.75 -1.86
C PHE A 98 22.50 -4.52 -2.37
N LYS A 99 23.23 -5.61 -2.62
CA LYS A 99 24.66 -5.56 -2.99
C LYS A 99 25.46 -4.69 -1.99
N THR A 100 25.98 -3.56 -2.44
CA THR A 100 26.76 -2.61 -1.63
C THR A 100 25.90 -1.64 -0.81
N ILE A 101 24.58 -1.61 -1.05
CA ILE A 101 23.65 -0.71 -0.37
C ILE A 101 23.14 -1.39 0.91
N ALA A 102 23.47 -0.81 2.08
CA ALA A 102 22.94 -1.25 3.36
C ALA A 102 21.77 -0.35 3.79
N ILE A 103 20.56 -0.90 3.77
CA ILE A 103 19.33 -0.22 4.19
C ILE A 103 19.23 -0.38 5.71
N GLN A 104 19.33 0.73 6.44
CA GLN A 104 19.30 0.72 7.89
C GLN A 104 17.88 0.52 8.44
N PRO A 105 17.74 0.00 9.68
CA PRO A 105 16.43 -0.04 10.35
C PRO A 105 15.78 1.35 10.41
N GLY A 106 14.48 1.42 10.17
CA GLY A 106 13.76 2.69 10.13
C GLY A 106 12.34 2.57 9.59
N TYR A 107 11.73 3.71 9.33
CA TYR A 107 10.40 3.83 8.74
C TYR A 107 10.52 4.52 7.38
N TYR A 108 10.14 3.81 6.34
CA TYR A 108 10.29 4.29 4.98
C TYR A 108 8.95 4.31 4.23
N LEU A 109 8.73 5.35 3.46
CA LEU A 109 7.67 5.37 2.45
C LEU A 109 8.23 4.75 1.17
N LEU A 110 7.62 3.67 0.70
CA LEU A 110 8.06 2.98 -0.51
C LEU A 110 7.35 3.57 -1.73
N THR A 111 8.12 4.13 -2.64
CA THR A 111 7.60 4.82 -3.82
C THR A 111 8.14 4.21 -5.09
N PRO A 112 7.29 3.60 -5.94
CA PRO A 112 7.72 3.12 -7.25
C PRO A 112 8.01 4.29 -8.19
N ARG A 113 9.15 4.25 -8.90
CA ARG A 113 9.52 5.22 -9.94
C ARG A 113 10.16 4.54 -11.12
N GLU A 114 9.86 5.06 -12.29
CA GLU A 114 10.52 4.69 -13.53
C GLU A 114 11.68 5.66 -13.80
N HIS A 115 12.82 5.11 -14.16
CA HIS A 115 13.99 5.84 -14.60
C HIS A 115 14.66 5.07 -15.74
N ASP A 116 14.84 5.74 -16.88
CA ASP A 116 15.43 5.16 -18.10
C ASP A 116 14.83 3.81 -18.52
N GLY A 117 13.50 3.66 -18.39
CA GLY A 117 12.78 2.45 -18.77
C GLY A 117 12.82 1.31 -17.76
N ALA A 118 13.57 1.46 -16.67
CA ALA A 118 13.60 0.51 -15.56
C ALA A 118 12.81 1.02 -14.35
N TRP A 119 12.28 0.09 -13.55
CA TRP A 119 11.52 0.43 -12.35
C TRP A 119 12.35 0.28 -11.09
N PHE A 120 12.18 1.23 -10.18
CA PHE A 120 12.89 1.28 -8.91
C PHE A 120 11.93 1.57 -7.77
N ILE A 121 12.25 1.07 -6.58
CA ILE A 121 11.59 1.45 -5.33
C ILE A 121 12.50 2.45 -4.60
N LEU A 122 11.94 3.62 -4.36
CA LEU A 122 12.58 4.64 -3.54
C LEU A 122 12.19 4.43 -2.06
N PHE A 123 13.15 4.29 -1.21
CA PHE A 123 12.97 4.30 0.25
C PHE A 123 13.09 5.75 0.72
N LYS A 124 11.98 6.34 1.09
CA LYS A 124 11.92 7.74 1.53
C LYS A 124 11.75 7.85 3.04
N GLU A 125 12.54 8.70 3.64
CA GLU A 125 12.45 9.08 5.05
C GLU A 125 12.39 10.60 5.15
N ALA A 126 11.43 11.14 5.91
CA ALA A 126 11.22 12.58 6.07
C ALA A 126 11.18 13.36 4.73
N GLY A 127 10.54 12.78 3.70
CA GLY A 127 10.39 13.39 2.36
C GLY A 127 11.65 13.32 1.50
N ARG A 128 12.72 12.66 1.93
CA ARG A 128 13.95 12.49 1.17
C ARG A 128 14.18 11.04 0.77
N VAL A 129 14.71 10.84 -0.42
CA VAL A 129 15.12 9.52 -0.91
C VAL A 129 16.42 9.13 -0.23
N LYS A 130 16.39 8.04 0.55
CA LYS A 130 17.56 7.50 1.25
C LYS A 130 18.22 6.37 0.47
N TYR A 131 17.41 5.47 -0.10
CA TYR A 131 17.91 4.34 -0.86
C TYR A 131 17.06 4.15 -2.10
N ILE A 132 17.67 3.61 -3.15
CA ILE A 132 17.05 3.28 -4.43
C ILE A 132 17.36 1.80 -4.69
N VAL A 133 16.33 0.99 -4.90
CA VAL A 133 16.45 -0.44 -5.14
C VAL A 133 15.75 -0.78 -6.47
N PRO A 134 16.38 -1.54 -7.38
CA PRO A 134 15.74 -1.93 -8.63
C PRO A 134 14.62 -2.94 -8.40
N CYS A 135 13.59 -2.87 -9.24
CA CYS A 135 12.56 -3.90 -9.35
C CYS A 135 12.96 -4.89 -10.45
N TYR A 136 12.85 -6.17 -10.16
CA TYR A 136 13.09 -7.18 -11.19
C TYR A 136 11.83 -7.51 -12.00
N LYS A 137 10.64 -7.23 -11.44
CA LYS A 137 9.36 -7.52 -12.10
C LYS A 137 8.33 -6.45 -11.76
N LYS A 138 7.50 -6.12 -12.75
CA LYS A 138 6.31 -5.27 -12.58
C LYS A 138 5.14 -5.97 -13.24
N GLU A 139 4.04 -6.09 -12.53
CA GLU A 139 2.83 -6.74 -13.01
C GLU A 139 1.58 -5.93 -12.69
N MET A 140 0.49 -6.25 -13.36
CA MET A 140 -0.82 -5.73 -12.99
C MET A 140 -1.35 -6.44 -11.74
N VAL A 141 -1.97 -5.69 -10.85
CA VAL A 141 -2.64 -6.25 -9.67
C VAL A 141 -3.86 -7.04 -10.13
N PRO A 142 -4.06 -8.28 -9.62
CA PRO A 142 -5.24 -9.09 -9.95
C PRO A 142 -6.54 -8.35 -9.62
N MET A 143 -7.57 -8.58 -10.44
CA MET A 143 -8.88 -8.00 -10.23
C MET A 143 -9.42 -8.41 -8.85
N ASN A 144 -9.97 -7.46 -8.12
CA ASN A 144 -10.49 -7.65 -6.76
C ASN A 144 -9.43 -7.90 -5.65
N PHE A 145 -8.13 -7.87 -5.94
CA PHE A 145 -7.09 -8.05 -4.93
C PHE A 145 -7.30 -7.15 -3.70
N TYR A 146 -7.40 -5.84 -3.92
CA TYR A 146 -7.61 -4.87 -2.83
C TYR A 146 -8.93 -5.05 -2.09
N LYS A 147 -9.97 -5.50 -2.78
CA LYS A 147 -11.27 -5.79 -2.15
C LYS A 147 -11.16 -6.96 -1.17
N ASN A 148 -10.33 -7.94 -1.48
CA ASN A 148 -10.16 -9.15 -0.66
C ASN A 148 -9.14 -8.94 0.47
N ASN A 149 -8.08 -8.17 0.23
CA ASN A 149 -6.95 -8.04 1.16
C ASN A 149 -6.97 -6.76 2.01
N LEU A 150 -7.69 -5.72 1.58
CA LEU A 150 -7.83 -4.51 2.38
C LEU A 150 -9.11 -4.53 3.23
N PRO A 151 -9.03 -3.98 4.47
CA PRO A 151 -10.20 -3.88 5.34
C PRO A 151 -11.27 -3.01 4.68
N GLN A 152 -12.48 -3.56 4.52
CA GLN A 152 -13.60 -2.83 3.96
C GLN A 152 -14.19 -1.89 5.01
N ILE A 153 -13.98 -0.59 4.83
CA ILE A 153 -14.54 0.43 5.73
C ILE A 153 -16.03 0.57 5.45
N LYS A 154 -16.87 0.14 6.37
CA LYS A 154 -18.31 0.39 6.31
C LYS A 154 -18.59 1.85 6.66
N LEU A 155 -18.86 2.65 5.64
CA LEU A 155 -19.21 4.06 5.82
C LEU A 155 -20.57 4.19 6.52
N THR A 156 -20.67 5.09 7.49
CA THR A 156 -21.95 5.46 8.09
C THR A 156 -22.82 6.21 7.08
N LYS A 157 -24.15 6.22 7.30
CA LYS A 157 -25.11 6.90 6.40
C LYS A 157 -24.73 8.37 6.14
N THR A 158 -24.27 9.06 7.18
CA THR A 158 -23.82 10.47 7.08
C THR A 158 -22.57 10.63 6.23
N GLN A 159 -21.61 9.71 6.35
CA GLN A 159 -20.39 9.67 5.53
C GLN A 159 -20.71 9.40 4.07
N LEU A 160 -21.64 8.48 3.77
CA LEU A 160 -22.11 8.20 2.42
C LEU A 160 -22.77 9.42 1.76
N ILE A 161 -23.60 10.17 2.51
CA ILE A 161 -24.23 11.39 2.00
C ILE A 161 -23.14 12.43 1.70
N ARG A 162 -22.17 12.61 2.62
CA ARG A 162 -21.04 13.53 2.42
C ARG A 162 -20.20 13.17 1.19
N GLU A 163 -19.88 11.89 1.01
CA GLU A 163 -19.15 11.45 -0.19
C GLU A 163 -19.91 11.70 -1.48
N LYS A 164 -21.23 11.40 -1.51
CA LYS A 164 -22.08 11.68 -2.67
C LYS A 164 -22.12 13.17 -2.98
N ALA A 165 -22.22 14.03 -1.96
CA ALA A 165 -22.21 15.48 -2.12
C ALA A 165 -20.85 15.97 -2.67
N LEU A 166 -19.72 15.47 -2.13
CA LEU A 166 -18.38 15.81 -2.61
C LEU A 166 -18.12 15.33 -4.05
N LYS A 167 -18.61 14.13 -4.41
CA LYS A 167 -18.55 13.63 -5.78
C LYS A 167 -19.36 14.51 -6.73
N PHE A 168 -20.55 14.96 -6.32
CA PHE A 168 -21.40 15.87 -7.11
C PHE A 168 -20.70 17.23 -7.33
N ILE A 169 -20.15 17.83 -6.26
CA ILE A 169 -19.40 19.09 -6.32
C ILE A 169 -18.19 18.95 -7.24
N GLY A 170 -17.40 17.87 -7.08
CA GLY A 170 -16.24 17.60 -7.93
C GLY A 170 -16.59 17.35 -9.40
N LYS A 171 -17.82 16.86 -9.69
CA LYS A 171 -18.32 16.71 -11.08
C LYS A 171 -18.64 18.09 -11.70
N THR A 172 -19.18 18.99 -10.90
CA THR A 172 -19.61 20.33 -11.35
C THR A 172 -18.42 21.30 -11.45
N PHE A 173 -17.50 21.26 -10.50
CA PHE A 173 -16.32 22.13 -10.45
C PHE A 173 -15.04 21.32 -10.74
N LYS A 174 -14.46 21.49 -11.94
CA LYS A 174 -13.23 20.77 -12.35
C LYS A 174 -12.05 21.00 -11.41
N SER A 175 -11.96 22.19 -10.79
CA SER A 175 -10.92 22.55 -9.81
C SER A 175 -11.02 21.77 -8.49
N SER A 176 -12.17 21.17 -8.18
CA SER A 176 -12.40 20.38 -6.96
C SER A 176 -12.28 18.88 -7.18
N LYS A 177 -11.86 18.44 -8.36
CA LYS A 177 -11.64 17.01 -8.63
C LYS A 177 -10.42 16.52 -7.86
N ARG A 178 -10.66 15.81 -6.78
CA ARG A 178 -9.61 15.03 -6.12
C ARG A 178 -9.46 13.69 -6.85
N LYS A 179 -8.24 13.33 -7.18
CA LYS A 179 -7.97 11.95 -7.61
C LYS A 179 -8.13 11.04 -6.39
N PRO A 180 -8.77 9.89 -6.54
CA PRO A 180 -8.75 8.89 -5.47
C PRO A 180 -7.29 8.54 -5.16
N ILE A 181 -6.97 8.41 -3.88
CA ILE A 181 -5.67 7.91 -3.46
C ILE A 181 -5.56 6.48 -3.99
N PRO A 182 -4.44 6.10 -4.62
CA PRO A 182 -4.26 4.73 -5.06
C PRO A 182 -4.28 3.79 -3.85
N ASP A 183 -4.95 2.65 -4.00
CA ASP A 183 -4.88 1.60 -3.01
C ASP A 183 -3.46 1.07 -2.94
N THR A 184 -2.99 0.80 -1.71
CA THR A 184 -1.62 0.34 -1.45
C THR A 184 -1.63 -0.86 -0.52
N TYR A 185 -0.71 -1.79 -0.77
CA TYR A 185 -0.50 -2.94 0.07
C TYR A 185 0.98 -3.34 0.02
N LEU A 186 1.48 -3.94 1.07
CA LEU A 186 2.84 -4.48 1.15
C LEU A 186 2.79 -5.93 1.55
N GLU A 187 3.58 -6.72 0.86
CA GLU A 187 3.82 -8.11 1.18
C GLU A 187 5.31 -8.35 1.28
N ALA A 188 5.74 -9.06 2.31
CA ALA A 188 7.12 -9.44 2.51
C ALA A 188 7.15 -10.92 2.87
N SER A 189 7.99 -11.68 2.17
CA SER A 189 8.19 -13.10 2.38
C SER A 189 9.67 -13.43 2.45
N ASP A 190 10.02 -14.24 3.42
CA ASP A 190 11.36 -14.80 3.52
C ASP A 190 11.53 -15.86 2.44
N LEU A 191 12.65 -15.81 1.76
CA LEU A 191 13.08 -16.77 0.75
C LEU A 191 14.30 -17.52 1.23
N ASP A 192 14.62 -18.60 0.56
CA ASP A 192 15.84 -19.35 0.82
C ASP A 192 17.11 -18.50 0.64
N ASN A 193 18.24 -18.97 1.16
CA ASN A 193 19.55 -18.32 1.02
C ASN A 193 19.64 -16.89 1.58
N ASN A 194 18.89 -16.57 2.64
CA ASN A 194 18.86 -15.25 3.28
C ASN A 194 18.36 -14.12 2.38
N PHE A 195 17.50 -14.44 1.43
CA PHE A 195 16.78 -13.46 0.66
C PHE A 195 15.42 -13.13 1.27
N VAL A 196 14.96 -11.91 1.04
CA VAL A 196 13.62 -11.43 1.36
C VAL A 196 13.02 -10.85 0.08
N SER A 197 11.89 -11.39 -0.34
CA SER A 197 11.09 -10.79 -1.40
C SER A 197 10.11 -9.78 -0.81
N ILE A 198 10.06 -8.61 -1.41
CA ILE A 198 9.10 -7.57 -1.02
C ILE A 198 8.32 -7.16 -2.26
N ILE A 199 7.00 -7.15 -2.13
CA ILE A 199 6.08 -6.77 -3.19
C ILE A 199 5.36 -5.49 -2.75
N VAL A 200 5.53 -4.43 -3.53
CA VAL A 200 4.84 -3.15 -3.33
C VAL A 200 3.66 -3.08 -4.29
N TYR A 201 2.46 -3.12 -3.75
CA TYR A 201 1.25 -2.85 -4.52
C TYR A 201 0.94 -1.36 -4.45
N TRP A 202 0.84 -0.72 -5.60
CA TRP A 202 0.53 0.69 -5.71
C TRP A 202 -0.39 0.97 -6.90
N GLY A 203 -1.65 1.26 -6.61
CA GLY A 203 -2.68 1.42 -7.63
C GLY A 203 -2.90 0.14 -8.44
N ASN A 204 -2.73 0.22 -9.75
CA ASN A 204 -3.01 -0.91 -10.65
C ASN A 204 -1.82 -1.86 -10.84
N TYR A 205 -0.68 -1.59 -10.21
CA TYR A 205 0.54 -2.36 -10.44
C TYR A 205 1.13 -2.86 -9.12
N ARG A 206 1.81 -3.99 -9.21
CA ARG A 206 2.66 -4.56 -8.17
C ARG A 206 4.11 -4.63 -8.66
N TYR A 207 5.01 -4.30 -7.75
CA TYR A 207 6.44 -4.16 -8.03
C TYR A 207 7.20 -5.09 -7.11
N TYR A 208 8.06 -5.91 -7.69
CA TYR A 208 8.80 -6.94 -6.98
C TYR A 208 10.25 -6.54 -6.87
N PHE A 209 10.81 -6.66 -5.69
CA PHE A 209 12.24 -6.50 -5.45
C PHE A 209 12.72 -7.44 -4.36
N VAL A 210 14.01 -7.76 -4.38
CA VAL A 210 14.64 -8.72 -3.47
C VAL A 210 15.81 -8.07 -2.77
N LEU A 211 15.91 -8.34 -1.49
CA LEU A 211 16.99 -7.90 -0.62
C LEU A 211 17.60 -9.10 0.11
N ARG A 212 18.75 -8.91 0.73
CA ARG A 212 19.37 -9.90 1.61
C ARG A 212 19.31 -9.48 3.06
N THR A 213 19.23 -10.45 3.96
CA THR A 213 19.27 -10.23 5.41
C THR A 213 20.71 -10.17 5.93
N ILE A 214 21.68 -10.65 5.16
CA ILE A 214 23.10 -10.67 5.47
C ILE A 214 23.90 -9.92 4.41
N GLN A 215 24.95 -9.23 4.84
CA GLN A 215 25.94 -8.63 3.94
C GLN A 215 26.94 -9.71 3.53
N LEU A 216 27.23 -9.82 2.24
CA LEU A 216 28.28 -10.68 1.69
C LEU A 216 29.57 -9.89 1.52
#